data_29dbfec0452a218b13be5d3486b14772
#
_entry.id   29dbfec0452a218b13be5d3486b14772
#
_cell.length_a   1.000
_cell.length_b   1.000
_cell.length_c   1.000
_cell.angle_alpha   90.00
_cell.angle_beta   90.00
_cell.angle_gamma   90.00
#
_symmetry.space_group_name_H-M   'P 1'
#
loop_
_entity.id
_entity.type
_entity.pdbx_description
1 polymer ?
#
loop_
_entity_poly.entity_id
_entity_poly.type
_entity_poly.pdbx_seq_one_letter_code
_entity_poly.pdbx_strand_id
1 'polypeptide(L)'
;MDGMELIAFNIISNVGMAKSLAVEALRVAREGNYDEAEQKMSEASECLVNGHHAHASLIQKEAAGEKVEFSLIIMHAEDQMMAAETTKLLIEEMIEMFKQLKGTEGNTEKKEAGSL
;
A
#
# COMPACT_ATOMS: atom_id res chain seq x y z
N MET A 1 20.09 -5.43 -18.25
CA MET A 1 19.43 -4.17 -17.90
C MET A 1 20.46 -3.14 -17.48
N ASP A 2 20.31 -1.90 -17.92
CA ASP A 2 21.14 -0.83 -17.38
C ASP A 2 20.68 -0.46 -15.96
N GLY A 3 21.40 0.41 -15.28
CA GLY A 3 21.12 0.77 -13.90
C GLY A 3 19.76 1.42 -13.71
N MET A 4 19.31 2.21 -14.67
CA MET A 4 18.01 2.92 -14.62
C MET A 4 16.84 1.97 -14.82
N GLU A 5 16.97 1.05 -15.77
CA GLU A 5 15.95 0.03 -16.00
C GLU A 5 15.79 -0.87 -14.78
N LEU A 6 16.90 -1.22 -14.14
CA LEU A 6 16.88 -2.06 -12.94
C LEU A 6 16.18 -1.34 -11.78
N ILE A 7 16.45 -0.05 -11.60
CA ILE A 7 15.77 0.76 -10.58
C ILE A 7 14.27 0.82 -10.85
N ALA A 8 13.88 1.10 -12.09
CA ALA A 8 12.47 1.14 -12.48
C ALA A 8 11.79 -0.20 -12.24
N PHE A 9 12.43 -1.30 -12.64
CA PHE A 9 11.91 -2.64 -12.43
C PHE A 9 11.72 -2.96 -10.95
N ASN A 10 12.69 -2.55 -10.12
CA ASN A 10 12.62 -2.74 -8.68
C ASN A 10 11.42 -1.98 -8.08
N ILE A 11 11.21 -0.73 -8.50
CA ILE A 11 10.04 0.05 -8.06
C ILE A 11 8.76 -0.66 -8.47
N ILE A 12 8.62 -0.99 -9.74
CA ILE A 12 7.40 -1.62 -10.29
C ILE A 12 7.07 -2.92 -9.57
N SER A 13 8.07 -3.78 -9.35
CA SER A 13 7.87 -5.06 -8.67
C SER A 13 7.41 -4.89 -7.23
N ASN A 14 8.07 -4.01 -6.49
CA ASN A 14 7.75 -3.78 -5.07
C ASN A 14 6.38 -3.11 -4.90
N VAL A 15 6.09 -2.09 -5.70
CA VAL A 15 4.80 -1.40 -5.55
C VAL A 15 3.64 -2.23 -6.07
N GLY A 16 3.86 -3.06 -7.08
CA GLY A 16 2.86 -4.03 -7.55
C GLY A 16 2.51 -5.04 -6.48
N MET A 17 3.52 -5.58 -5.80
CA MET A 17 3.32 -6.49 -4.67
C MET A 17 2.58 -5.79 -3.53
N ALA A 18 2.97 -4.57 -3.18
CA ALA A 18 2.33 -3.78 -2.13
C ALA A 18 0.85 -3.57 -2.42
N LYS A 19 0.52 -3.20 -3.65
CA LYS A 19 -0.87 -2.97 -4.06
C LYS A 19 -1.69 -4.25 -3.95
N SER A 20 -1.16 -5.38 -4.40
CA SER A 20 -1.84 -6.67 -4.32
C SER A 20 -2.08 -7.08 -2.87
N LEU A 21 -1.08 -6.93 -2.01
CA LEU A 21 -1.21 -7.25 -0.58
C LEU A 21 -2.24 -6.35 0.10
N ALA A 22 -2.27 -5.06 -0.24
CA ALA A 22 -3.25 -4.13 0.32
C ALA A 22 -4.68 -4.50 -0.07
N VAL A 23 -4.90 -4.86 -1.33
CA VAL A 23 -6.23 -5.30 -1.80
C VAL A 23 -6.64 -6.60 -1.12
N GLU A 24 -5.72 -7.55 -0.97
CA GLU A 24 -6.00 -8.81 -0.24
C GLU A 24 -6.33 -8.52 1.22
N ALA A 25 -5.62 -7.58 1.85
CA ALA A 25 -5.90 -7.17 3.22
C ALA A 25 -7.32 -6.63 3.36
N LEU A 26 -7.75 -5.81 2.41
CA LEU A 26 -9.12 -5.28 2.41
C LEU A 26 -10.15 -6.40 2.32
N ARG A 27 -9.91 -7.39 1.47
CA ARG A 27 -10.82 -8.52 1.28
C ARG A 27 -10.96 -9.36 2.54
N VAL A 28 -9.85 -9.69 3.22
CA VAL A 28 -9.92 -10.49 4.46
C VAL A 28 -10.48 -9.66 5.62
N ALA A 29 -10.25 -8.35 5.65
CA ALA A 29 -10.88 -7.47 6.64
C ALA A 29 -12.40 -7.43 6.48
N ARG A 30 -12.87 -7.42 5.24
CA ARG A 30 -14.31 -7.46 4.94
C ARG A 30 -14.97 -8.73 5.47
N GLU A 31 -14.22 -9.82 5.54
CA GLU A 31 -14.66 -11.08 6.11
C GLU A 31 -14.52 -11.13 7.64
N GLY A 32 -13.95 -10.10 8.25
CA GLY A 32 -13.75 -10.01 9.68
C GLY A 32 -12.39 -10.51 10.17
N ASN A 33 -11.49 -10.90 9.28
CA ASN A 33 -10.16 -11.42 9.62
C ASN A 33 -9.15 -10.26 9.76
N TYR A 34 -9.30 -9.46 10.82
CA TYR A 34 -8.50 -8.24 11.01
C TYR A 34 -7.03 -8.52 11.29
N ASP A 35 -6.71 -9.59 12.01
CA ASP A 35 -5.31 -9.94 12.28
C ASP A 35 -4.56 -10.26 10.98
N GLU A 36 -5.17 -11.04 10.10
CA GLU A 36 -4.61 -11.35 8.79
C GLU A 36 -4.50 -10.11 7.92
N ALA A 37 -5.51 -9.23 7.98
CA ALA A 37 -5.49 -7.96 7.26
C ALA A 37 -4.31 -7.08 7.71
N GLU A 38 -4.07 -6.98 9.00
CA GLU A 38 -2.93 -6.22 9.55
C GLU A 38 -1.59 -6.79 9.10
N GLN A 39 -1.47 -8.12 9.09
CA GLN A 39 -0.25 -8.78 8.62
C GLN A 39 0.01 -8.46 7.15
N LYS A 40 -1.00 -8.55 6.31
CA LYS A 40 -0.88 -8.21 4.87
C LYS A 40 -0.55 -6.74 4.66
N MET A 41 -1.14 -5.84 5.44
CA MET A 41 -0.81 -4.41 5.37
C MET A 41 0.63 -4.14 5.80
N SER A 42 1.14 -4.86 6.80
CA SER A 42 2.53 -4.76 7.23
C SER A 42 3.47 -5.18 6.09
N GLU A 43 3.18 -6.29 5.43
CA GLU A 43 3.95 -6.75 4.28
C GLU A 43 3.89 -5.75 3.12
N ALA A 44 2.71 -5.17 2.87
CA ALA A 44 2.55 -4.13 1.85
C ALA A 44 3.42 -2.91 2.17
N SER A 45 3.48 -2.51 3.45
CA SER A 45 4.32 -1.39 3.90
C SER A 45 5.81 -1.67 3.65
N GLU A 46 6.27 -2.89 3.92
CA GLU A 46 7.66 -3.28 3.64
C GLU A 46 7.99 -3.18 2.15
N CYS A 47 7.08 -3.63 1.30
CA CYS A 47 7.25 -3.52 -0.15
C CYS A 47 7.31 -2.06 -0.59
N LEU A 48 6.47 -1.19 -0.03
CA LEU A 48 6.51 0.24 -0.33
C LEU A 48 7.81 0.89 0.13
N VAL A 49 8.32 0.52 1.30
CA VAL A 49 9.61 1.02 1.78
C VAL A 49 10.73 0.66 0.79
N ASN A 50 10.73 -0.57 0.29
CA ASN A 50 11.70 -0.99 -0.71
C ASN A 50 11.58 -0.19 -2.01
N GLY A 51 10.36 0.09 -2.46
CA GLY A 51 10.11 0.95 -3.61
C GLY A 51 10.60 2.37 -3.38
N HIS A 52 10.35 2.91 -2.18
CA HIS A 52 10.82 4.25 -1.78
C HIS A 52 12.33 4.35 -1.80
N HIS A 53 13.05 3.33 -1.34
CA HIS A 53 14.51 3.31 -1.37
C HIS A 53 15.02 3.41 -2.80
N ALA A 54 14.42 2.65 -3.72
CA ALA A 54 14.80 2.72 -5.13
C ALA A 54 14.50 4.10 -5.74
N HIS A 55 13.32 4.65 -5.43
CA HIS A 55 12.91 6.00 -5.87
C HIS A 55 13.86 7.08 -5.31
N ALA A 56 14.17 6.99 -4.01
CA ALA A 56 15.03 7.97 -3.34
C ALA A 56 16.41 8.06 -4.01
N SER A 57 16.92 6.94 -4.53
CA SER A 57 18.21 6.93 -5.22
C SER A 57 18.20 7.82 -6.47
N LEU A 58 17.07 7.90 -7.17
CA LEU A 58 16.90 8.77 -8.35
C LEU A 58 16.86 10.24 -7.94
N ILE A 59 16.10 10.53 -6.89
CA ILE A 59 15.99 11.90 -6.36
C ILE A 59 17.35 12.40 -5.90
N GLN A 60 18.12 11.56 -5.20
CA GLN A 60 19.45 11.92 -4.72
C GLN A 60 20.42 12.20 -5.86
N LYS A 61 20.37 11.42 -6.93
CA LYS A 61 21.19 11.65 -8.12
C LYS A 61 20.90 13.01 -8.75
N GLU A 62 19.62 13.31 -8.94
CA GLU A 62 19.21 14.60 -9.52
C GLU A 62 19.60 15.76 -8.61
N ALA A 63 19.41 15.62 -7.30
CA ALA A 63 19.80 16.65 -6.33
C ALA A 63 21.30 16.89 -6.29
N ALA A 64 22.11 15.87 -6.58
CA ALA A 64 23.57 15.97 -6.67
C ALA A 64 24.06 16.58 -7.99
N GLY A 65 23.16 16.99 -8.86
CA GLY A 65 23.49 17.58 -10.15
C GLY A 65 23.76 16.56 -11.25
N GLU A 66 23.57 15.27 -10.99
CA GLU A 66 23.67 14.24 -12.01
C GLU A 66 22.40 14.23 -12.85
N LYS A 67 22.57 14.08 -14.16
CA LYS A 67 21.43 14.04 -15.07
C LYS A 67 20.76 12.69 -14.99
N VAL A 68 19.48 12.67 -14.61
CA VAL A 68 18.64 11.47 -14.69
C VAL A 68 17.89 11.53 -16.01
N GLU A 69 18.18 10.59 -16.91
CA GLU A 69 17.50 10.54 -18.19
C GLU A 69 16.02 10.18 -18.02
N PHE A 70 15.20 10.95 -18.70
CA PHE A 70 13.76 10.72 -18.70
C PHE A 70 13.44 9.54 -19.62
N SER A 71 12.68 8.57 -19.11
CA SER A 71 12.24 7.42 -19.89
C SER A 71 10.80 7.06 -19.52
N LEU A 72 10.12 6.41 -20.43
CA LEU A 72 8.74 5.98 -20.20
C LEU A 72 8.65 5.00 -19.03
N ILE A 73 9.61 4.08 -18.92
CA ILE A 73 9.57 3.08 -17.84
C ILE A 73 9.80 3.71 -16.46
N ILE A 74 10.64 4.73 -16.36
CA ILE A 74 10.85 5.49 -15.13
C ILE A 74 9.57 6.26 -14.76
N MET A 75 8.95 6.91 -15.73
CA MET A 75 7.70 7.63 -15.50
C MET A 75 6.60 6.67 -15.04
N HIS A 76 6.51 5.51 -15.67
CA HIS A 76 5.54 4.47 -15.30
C HIS A 76 5.78 3.98 -13.86
N ALA A 77 7.05 3.74 -13.50
CA ALA A 77 7.41 3.31 -12.15
C ALA A 77 6.99 4.34 -11.10
N GLU A 78 7.26 5.62 -11.36
CA GLU A 78 6.87 6.72 -10.46
C GLU A 78 5.36 6.81 -10.30
N ASP A 79 4.62 6.70 -11.41
CA ASP A 79 3.16 6.72 -11.40
C ASP A 79 2.61 5.55 -10.58
N GLN A 80 3.13 4.34 -10.77
CA GLN A 80 2.72 3.16 -10.02
C GLN A 80 2.99 3.31 -8.53
N MET A 81 4.13 3.92 -8.18
CA MET A 81 4.47 4.16 -6.79
C MET A 81 3.48 5.10 -6.10
N MET A 82 3.16 6.22 -6.75
CA MET A 82 2.20 7.17 -6.22
C MET A 82 0.81 6.56 -6.09
N ALA A 83 0.40 5.78 -7.09
CA ALA A 83 -0.89 5.07 -7.05
C ALA A 83 -0.94 4.06 -5.90
N ALA A 84 0.15 3.32 -5.68
CA ALA A 84 0.20 2.32 -4.61
C ALA A 84 0.15 2.97 -3.22
N GLU A 85 0.80 4.11 -3.05
CA GLU A 85 0.76 4.87 -1.79
C GLU A 85 -0.64 5.33 -1.46
N THR A 86 -1.34 5.89 -2.45
CA THR A 86 -2.73 6.35 -2.29
C THR A 86 -3.64 5.16 -2.00
N THR A 87 -3.49 4.07 -2.73
CA THR A 87 -4.28 2.86 -2.53
C THR A 87 -4.12 2.32 -1.11
N LYS A 88 -2.88 2.23 -0.62
CA LYS A 88 -2.59 1.77 0.74
C LYS A 88 -3.27 2.65 1.78
N LEU A 89 -3.13 3.96 1.64
CA LEU A 89 -3.73 4.93 2.57
C LEU A 89 -5.25 4.75 2.65
N LEU A 90 -5.90 4.67 1.49
CA LEU A 90 -7.36 4.51 1.44
C LEU A 90 -7.81 3.16 2.01
N ILE A 91 -7.06 2.11 1.75
CA ILE A 91 -7.39 0.77 2.28
C ILE A 91 -7.25 0.75 3.79
N GLU A 92 -6.23 1.38 4.36
CA GLU A 92 -6.09 1.50 5.81
C GLU A 92 -7.33 2.15 6.44
N GLU A 93 -7.82 3.22 5.83
CA GLU A 93 -9.03 3.91 6.29
C GLU A 93 -10.27 3.02 6.14
N MET A 94 -10.38 2.28 5.03
CA MET A 94 -11.50 1.36 4.80
C MET A 94 -11.53 0.22 5.82
N ILE A 95 -10.37 -0.31 6.18
CA ILE A 95 -10.28 -1.36 7.20
C ILE A 95 -10.75 -0.82 8.56
N GLU A 96 -10.35 0.40 8.92
CA GLU A 96 -10.82 1.05 10.14
C GLU A 96 -12.33 1.26 10.12
N MET A 97 -12.89 1.64 8.97
CA MET A 97 -14.34 1.77 8.80
C MET A 97 -15.06 0.44 9.04
N PHE A 98 -14.54 -0.66 8.51
CA PHE A 98 -15.12 -1.99 8.75
C PHE A 98 -15.10 -2.36 10.23
N LYS A 99 -14.02 -2.08 10.93
CA LYS A 99 -13.92 -2.33 12.36
C LYS A 99 -14.96 -1.52 13.14
N GLN A 100 -15.13 -0.25 12.82
CA GLN A 100 -16.10 0.63 13.47
C GLN A 100 -17.55 0.18 13.22
N LEU A 101 -17.87 -0.18 11.98
CA LEU A 101 -19.19 -0.68 11.62
C LEU A 101 -19.54 -1.97 12.35
N LYS A 102 -18.61 -2.91 12.45
CA LYS A 102 -18.80 -4.14 13.19
C LYS A 102 -18.98 -3.90 14.68
N GLY A 103 -18.21 -2.97 15.23
CA GLY A 103 -18.36 -2.57 16.63
C GLY A 103 -19.73 -1.96 16.91
N THR A 104 -20.25 -1.14 16.00
CA THR A 104 -21.58 -0.55 16.11
C THR A 104 -22.68 -1.60 16.03
N GLU A 105 -22.58 -2.55 15.10
CA GLU A 105 -23.51 -3.67 14.98
C GLU A 105 -23.53 -4.51 16.27
N GLY A 106 -22.36 -4.86 16.81
CA GLY A 106 -22.22 -5.60 18.05
C GLY A 106 -22.85 -4.87 19.23
N ASN A 107 -22.66 -3.55 19.31
CA ASN A 107 -23.28 -2.72 20.36
C ASN A 107 -24.79 -2.67 20.23
N THR A 108 -25.31 -2.60 19.00
CA THR A 108 -26.75 -2.58 18.74
C THR A 108 -27.38 -3.91 19.17
N GLU A 109 -26.79 -5.02 18.81
CA GLU A 109 -27.25 -6.36 19.21
C GLU A 109 -27.25 -6.51 20.71
N LYS A 110 -26.21 -6.06 21.41
CA LYS A 110 -26.13 -6.09 22.87
C LYS A 110 -27.20 -5.25 23.53
N LYS A 111 -27.51 -4.08 22.97
CA LYS A 111 -28.59 -3.20 23.47
C LYS A 111 -29.95 -3.85 23.31
N GLU A 112 -30.23 -4.45 22.17
CA GLU A 112 -31.49 -5.17 21.93
C GLU A 112 -31.64 -6.35 22.88
N ALA A 113 -30.60 -7.14 23.08
CA ALA A 113 -30.58 -8.24 24.02
C ALA A 113 -30.77 -7.75 25.47
N GLY A 114 -30.19 -6.59 25.81
CA GLY A 114 -30.31 -6.01 27.15
C GLY A 114 -31.66 -5.38 27.44
N SER A 115 -32.45 -5.07 26.42
CA SER A 115 -33.77 -4.44 26.58
C SER A 115 -34.91 -5.46 26.70
N LEU A 116 -34.57 -6.73 26.55
CA LEU A 116 -35.54 -7.81 26.78
C LEU A 116 -35.53 -8.26 28.22
#